data_6e731e1a367b9d05d995c9d599ee98b2
#
_entry.id   6e731e1a367b9d05d995c9d599ee98b2
#
_cell.length_a   1.000
_cell.length_b   1.000
_cell.length_c   1.000
_cell.angle_alpha   90.00
_cell.angle_beta   90.00
_cell.angle_gamma   90.00
#
_symmetry.space_group_name_H-M   'P 1'
#
loop_
_entity.id
_entity.type
_entity.pdbx_description
1 polymer ?
#
loop_
_entity_poly.entity_id
_entity_poly.type
_entity_poly.pdbx_seq_one_letter_code
_entity_poly.pdbx_strand_id
1 'polypeptide(L)'
;MQDAVVVAATRTAVGKAPNGALKTVRPDEMAAAVIGEVLRRAPGIDPHDVDDVIMGCAMPEAEQGLNVARIASLRAGVPVDASAVTMNRFCASGLQAIASGAEHIMCGFADIVVAGGTESMSLVPMGGNKVCPNPTLVDEYPDVYLSTGLVAENHARDYAISREEQDAFALRSHQRAVAAIEAGRFAEEITPLTFKVALPQNGRPPELRDVSFAQDEGPRRDTSAEALGKLRPAFHTSGTVTAGNSSQTSDGAAALVLMSAAAAKERGLQPLARFVAYATAGVAPERFGIGPVPAVRKVLERSGLTLDQIDLVELNEAFAAQVLAVLRELPIDPDRLNVNGGAIALGHPLGCTGAKLTTSLLYEMRRRNARYGLVTMCVGGGMGAAGIFERL
;
A
#
# COMPACT_ATOMS: atom_id res chain seq x y z
N MET A 1 -23.15 -13.33 11.06
CA MET A 1 -22.11 -12.32 10.96
C MET A 1 -22.72 -11.05 10.39
N GLN A 2 -22.39 -9.89 10.92
CA GLN A 2 -22.81 -8.62 10.33
C GLN A 2 -21.84 -8.22 9.20
N ASP A 3 -22.33 -7.38 8.27
CA ASP A 3 -21.46 -6.87 7.21
C ASP A 3 -20.58 -5.73 7.74
N ALA A 4 -19.31 -5.76 7.41
CA ALA A 4 -18.37 -4.66 7.62
C ALA A 4 -18.29 -3.80 6.35
N VAL A 5 -18.45 -2.49 6.50
CA VAL A 5 -18.44 -1.53 5.39
C VAL A 5 -17.36 -0.46 5.61
N VAL A 6 -16.79 0.03 4.53
CA VAL A 6 -15.90 1.19 4.52
C VAL A 6 -16.75 2.43 4.23
N VAL A 7 -16.74 3.40 5.14
CA VAL A 7 -17.53 4.64 4.99
C VAL A 7 -16.69 5.85 4.58
N ALA A 8 -15.38 5.81 4.86
CA ALA A 8 -14.43 6.84 4.45
C ALA A 8 -13.06 6.23 4.18
N ALA A 9 -12.30 6.84 3.28
CA ALA A 9 -10.92 6.46 2.97
C ALA A 9 -10.12 7.68 2.54
N THR A 10 -8.83 7.69 2.90
CA THR A 10 -7.89 8.73 2.45
C THR A 10 -6.45 8.24 2.51
N ARG A 11 -5.56 8.92 1.79
CA ARG A 11 -4.11 8.71 1.83
C ARG A 11 -3.35 10.02 1.73
N THR A 12 -2.11 10.03 2.13
CA THR A 12 -1.19 11.09 1.72
C THR A 12 -0.82 10.92 0.24
N ALA A 13 -0.31 11.97 -0.38
CA ALA A 13 0.55 11.76 -1.53
C ALA A 13 1.80 10.97 -1.11
N VAL A 14 2.42 10.26 -2.06
CA VAL A 14 3.59 9.42 -1.82
C VAL A 14 4.86 10.19 -2.15
N GLY A 15 5.76 10.28 -1.16
CA GLY A 15 7.09 10.87 -1.32
C GLY A 15 8.13 9.83 -1.74
N LYS A 16 9.17 10.26 -2.44
CA LYS A 16 10.34 9.43 -2.80
C LYS A 16 11.33 9.34 -1.65
N ALA A 17 11.63 8.14 -1.18
CA ALA A 17 12.73 7.93 -0.25
C ALA A 17 14.06 7.72 -1.01
N PRO A 18 15.20 8.14 -0.46
CA PRO A 18 15.36 8.92 0.79
C PRO A 18 15.42 10.44 0.57
N ASN A 19 15.20 10.96 -0.64
CA ASN A 19 15.49 12.35 -1.00
C ASN A 19 14.25 13.18 -1.38
N GLY A 20 13.05 12.62 -1.28
CA GLY A 20 11.80 13.30 -1.63
C GLY A 20 11.32 14.31 -0.58
N ALA A 21 10.13 14.86 -0.83
CA ALA A 21 9.56 15.91 0.01
C ALA A 21 9.26 15.44 1.44
N LEU A 22 8.89 14.15 1.63
CA LEU A 22 8.53 13.60 2.93
C LEU A 22 9.71 13.07 3.76
N LYS A 23 10.95 13.17 3.28
CA LYS A 23 12.15 12.57 3.89
C LYS A 23 12.42 12.91 5.36
N THR A 24 11.86 14.01 5.85
CA THR A 24 11.99 14.46 7.25
C THR A 24 10.66 14.46 7.99
N VAL A 25 9.57 14.04 7.33
CA VAL A 25 8.25 13.96 7.93
C VAL A 25 8.13 12.63 8.67
N ARG A 26 7.82 12.70 9.96
CA ARG A 26 7.69 11.50 10.79
C ARG A 26 6.50 10.64 10.35
N PRO A 27 6.64 9.31 10.37
CA PRO A 27 5.55 8.39 9.98
C PRO A 27 4.33 8.47 10.91
N ASP A 28 4.51 8.77 12.18
CA ASP A 28 3.42 9.00 13.13
C ASP A 28 2.65 10.31 12.81
N GLU A 29 3.31 11.36 12.33
CA GLU A 29 2.64 12.59 11.87
C GLU A 29 1.87 12.35 10.56
N MET A 30 2.43 11.58 9.60
CA MET A 30 1.72 11.19 8.39
C MET A 30 0.47 10.35 8.71
N ALA A 31 0.62 9.37 9.61
CA ALA A 31 -0.49 8.53 10.06
C ALA A 31 -1.56 9.35 10.81
N ALA A 32 -1.15 10.26 11.70
CA ALA A 32 -2.08 11.13 12.41
C ALA A 32 -2.89 12.02 11.46
N ALA A 33 -2.26 12.55 10.42
CA ALA A 33 -2.93 13.37 9.41
C ALA A 33 -4.04 12.59 8.69
N VAL A 34 -3.78 11.35 8.26
CA VAL A 34 -4.80 10.53 7.57
C VAL A 34 -5.85 9.99 8.53
N ILE A 35 -5.53 9.69 9.79
CA ILE A 35 -6.50 9.28 10.82
C ILE A 35 -7.46 10.45 11.11
N GLY A 36 -6.94 11.64 11.36
CA GLY A 36 -7.77 12.82 11.61
C GLY A 36 -8.66 13.17 10.41
N GLU A 37 -8.09 13.13 9.21
CA GLU A 37 -8.85 13.43 7.99
C GLU A 37 -9.91 12.38 7.66
N VAL A 38 -9.64 11.08 7.85
CA VAL A 38 -10.62 10.05 7.53
C VAL A 38 -11.84 10.11 8.47
N LEU A 39 -11.63 10.47 9.75
CA LEU A 39 -12.71 10.72 10.69
C LEU A 39 -13.52 11.96 10.28
N ARG A 40 -12.86 13.03 9.85
CA ARG A 40 -13.52 14.23 9.32
C ARG A 40 -14.37 13.94 8.06
N ARG A 41 -13.97 12.96 7.23
CA ARG A 41 -14.72 12.50 6.03
C ARG A 41 -15.90 11.61 6.36
N ALA A 42 -16.05 11.18 7.60
CA ALA A 42 -17.19 10.39 8.09
C ALA A 42 -18.01 11.21 9.10
N PRO A 43 -18.73 12.25 8.64
CA PRO A 43 -19.49 13.14 9.52
C PRO A 43 -20.57 12.36 10.27
N GLY A 44 -20.68 12.57 11.58
CA GLY A 44 -21.59 11.83 12.46
C GLY A 44 -20.93 10.68 13.22
N ILE A 45 -19.63 10.47 13.02
CA ILE A 45 -18.81 9.64 13.93
C ILE A 45 -18.13 10.57 14.93
N ASP A 46 -18.44 10.39 16.23
CA ASP A 46 -17.66 11.00 17.30
C ASP A 46 -16.33 10.20 17.44
N PRO A 47 -15.19 10.86 17.58
CA PRO A 47 -13.93 10.14 17.86
C PRO A 47 -14.01 9.20 19.08
N HIS A 48 -14.90 9.46 20.05
CA HIS A 48 -15.20 8.56 21.17
C HIS A 48 -15.93 7.28 20.79
N ASP A 49 -16.51 7.21 19.58
CA ASP A 49 -17.15 5.99 19.08
C ASP A 49 -16.12 5.01 18.46
N VAL A 50 -14.86 5.40 18.33
CA VAL A 50 -13.82 4.55 17.74
C VAL A 50 -13.36 3.53 18.78
N ASP A 51 -13.59 2.25 18.52
CA ASP A 51 -13.17 1.15 19.41
C ASP A 51 -11.68 0.86 19.31
N ASP A 52 -11.12 0.87 18.07
CA ASP A 52 -9.73 0.51 17.84
C ASP A 52 -9.14 1.21 16.61
N VAL A 53 -7.81 1.43 16.65
CA VAL A 53 -7.02 1.95 15.54
C VAL A 53 -5.97 0.91 15.15
N ILE A 54 -6.11 0.32 13.97
CA ILE A 54 -5.24 -0.76 13.48
C ILE A 54 -4.38 -0.24 12.33
N MET A 55 -3.08 -0.07 12.55
CA MET A 55 -2.18 0.43 11.52
C MET A 55 -1.11 -0.59 11.14
N GLY A 56 -0.95 -0.79 9.82
CA GLY A 56 0.13 -1.55 9.25
C GLY A 56 1.45 -0.76 9.23
N CYS A 57 2.55 -1.42 9.60
CA CYS A 57 3.91 -0.90 9.47
C CYS A 57 4.86 -2.06 9.23
N ALA A 58 5.70 -1.98 8.18
CA ALA A 58 6.59 -3.07 7.82
C ALA A 58 7.88 -3.08 8.64
N MET A 59 8.38 -1.92 9.03
CA MET A 59 9.60 -1.75 9.83
C MET A 59 9.28 -1.01 11.13
N PRO A 60 8.58 -1.65 12.12
CA PRO A 60 8.08 -0.98 13.32
C PRO A 60 9.20 -0.76 14.36
N GLU A 61 10.17 0.08 14.00
CA GLU A 61 11.28 0.50 14.86
C GLU A 61 11.54 2.00 14.73
N ALA A 62 12.43 2.55 15.53
CA ALA A 62 12.81 3.96 15.58
C ALA A 62 11.55 4.87 15.57
N GLU A 63 11.42 5.79 14.59
CA GLU A 63 10.26 6.68 14.44
C GLU A 63 8.95 5.95 14.17
N GLN A 64 9.00 4.67 13.79
CA GLN A 64 7.86 3.77 13.56
C GLN A 64 7.66 2.77 14.71
N GLY A 65 8.48 2.87 15.75
CA GLY A 65 8.44 2.02 16.96
C GLY A 65 7.34 2.40 17.95
N LEU A 66 7.43 1.81 19.14
CA LEU A 66 6.57 2.12 20.29
C LEU A 66 5.06 2.04 20.01
N ASN A 67 4.64 1.09 19.17
CA ASN A 67 3.27 0.99 18.66
C ASN A 67 2.85 2.28 17.94
N VAL A 68 3.38 2.51 16.75
CA VAL A 68 3.15 3.73 15.95
C VAL A 68 1.66 4.02 15.75
N ALA A 69 0.80 3.01 15.70
CA ALA A 69 -0.65 3.16 15.64
C ALA A 69 -1.18 3.95 16.86
N ARG A 70 -0.72 3.59 18.07
CA ARG A 70 -1.14 4.28 19.30
C ARG A 70 -0.62 5.72 19.35
N ILE A 71 0.62 5.94 18.98
CA ILE A 71 1.20 7.28 18.93
C ILE A 71 0.43 8.15 17.94
N ALA A 72 0.19 7.65 16.74
CA ALA A 72 -0.53 8.36 15.68
C ALA A 72 -2.00 8.64 16.05
N SER A 73 -2.70 7.68 16.68
CA SER A 73 -4.10 7.86 17.10
C SER A 73 -4.24 8.98 18.13
N LEU A 74 -3.39 9.00 19.14
CA LEU A 74 -3.36 10.07 20.15
C LEU A 74 -2.98 11.42 19.53
N ARG A 75 -2.01 11.43 18.62
CA ARG A 75 -1.59 12.62 17.87
C ARG A 75 -2.68 13.17 16.94
N ALA A 76 -3.54 12.30 16.41
CA ALA A 76 -4.72 12.65 15.62
C ALA A 76 -5.90 13.19 16.46
N GLY A 77 -5.81 13.10 17.78
CA GLY A 77 -6.87 13.49 18.70
C GLY A 77 -7.94 12.41 18.94
N VAL A 78 -7.67 11.16 18.57
CA VAL A 78 -8.52 10.03 18.98
C VAL A 78 -8.43 9.90 20.51
N PRO A 79 -9.55 9.77 21.21
CA PRO A 79 -9.58 9.70 22.69
C PRO A 79 -8.78 8.53 23.27
N VAL A 80 -8.40 8.66 24.53
CA VAL A 80 -7.59 7.65 25.24
C VAL A 80 -8.33 6.32 25.41
N ASP A 81 -9.64 6.34 25.32
CA ASP A 81 -10.54 5.19 25.48
C ASP A 81 -10.41 4.20 24.31
N ALA A 82 -10.16 4.71 23.09
CA ALA A 82 -9.87 3.86 21.95
C ALA A 82 -8.52 3.17 22.12
N SER A 83 -8.47 1.87 21.83
CA SER A 83 -7.20 1.14 21.76
C SER A 83 -6.49 1.32 20.43
N ALA A 84 -5.24 0.81 20.30
CA ALA A 84 -4.56 0.80 19.02
C ALA A 84 -3.53 -0.32 18.94
N VAL A 85 -3.33 -0.86 17.74
CA VAL A 85 -2.34 -1.89 17.45
C VAL A 85 -1.59 -1.64 16.15
N THR A 86 -0.28 -1.84 16.20
CA THR A 86 0.57 -1.88 15.00
C THR A 86 0.78 -3.32 14.57
N MET A 87 0.51 -3.63 13.29
CA MET A 87 0.71 -4.98 12.78
C MET A 87 1.67 -5.02 11.59
N ASN A 88 2.38 -6.13 11.47
CA ASN A 88 3.39 -6.34 10.45
C ASN A 88 3.10 -7.60 9.62
N ARG A 89 2.78 -7.43 8.36
CA ARG A 89 2.84 -8.40 7.27
C ARG A 89 3.56 -7.78 6.08
N PHE A 90 4.70 -7.08 6.34
CA PHE A 90 5.48 -6.35 5.35
C PHE A 90 4.57 -5.55 4.39
N CYS A 91 4.69 -5.78 3.08
CA CYS A 91 3.94 -5.04 2.04
C CYS A 91 2.41 -5.10 2.20
N ALA A 92 1.87 -6.14 2.86
CA ALA A 92 0.43 -6.31 3.05
C ALA A 92 -0.09 -5.81 4.40
N SER A 93 0.75 -5.17 5.23
CA SER A 93 0.35 -4.77 6.58
C SER A 93 -0.91 -3.88 6.60
N GLY A 94 -1.00 -2.92 5.67
CA GLY A 94 -2.18 -2.05 5.56
C GLY A 94 -3.46 -2.80 5.14
N LEU A 95 -3.37 -3.75 4.21
CA LEU A 95 -4.51 -4.59 3.82
C LEU A 95 -4.89 -5.55 4.95
N GLN A 96 -3.91 -6.09 5.69
CA GLN A 96 -4.16 -6.92 6.88
C GLN A 96 -4.86 -6.10 7.97
N ALA A 97 -4.45 -4.85 8.19
CA ALA A 97 -5.10 -3.97 9.17
C ALA A 97 -6.59 -3.78 8.83
N ILE A 98 -6.91 -3.52 7.55
CA ILE A 98 -8.28 -3.41 7.07
C ILE A 98 -9.06 -4.72 7.28
N ALA A 99 -8.45 -5.86 6.92
CA ALA A 99 -9.08 -7.16 7.10
C ALA A 99 -9.36 -7.47 8.57
N SER A 100 -8.40 -7.20 9.47
CA SER A 100 -8.58 -7.43 10.90
C SER A 100 -9.64 -6.51 11.50
N GLY A 101 -9.69 -5.23 11.11
CA GLY A 101 -10.77 -4.33 11.51
C GLY A 101 -12.14 -4.81 11.04
N ALA A 102 -12.24 -5.24 9.78
CA ALA A 102 -13.48 -5.82 9.26
C ALA A 102 -13.89 -7.10 9.99
N GLU A 103 -12.93 -7.99 10.30
CA GLU A 103 -13.15 -9.22 11.07
C GLU A 103 -13.66 -8.94 12.48
N HIS A 104 -13.09 -7.94 13.20
CA HIS A 104 -13.59 -7.51 14.51
C HIS A 104 -15.04 -7.04 14.43
N ILE A 105 -15.39 -6.24 13.44
CA ILE A 105 -16.77 -5.78 13.21
C ILE A 105 -17.68 -6.97 12.89
N MET A 106 -17.30 -7.83 11.94
CA MET A 106 -18.11 -8.99 11.53
C MET A 106 -18.38 -9.97 12.67
N CYS A 107 -17.45 -10.07 13.62
CA CYS A 107 -17.58 -10.91 14.83
C CYS A 107 -18.30 -10.19 15.98
N GLY A 108 -18.60 -8.90 15.87
CA GLY A 108 -19.27 -8.11 16.91
C GLY A 108 -18.35 -7.74 18.08
N PHE A 109 -17.03 -7.68 17.86
CA PHE A 109 -16.06 -7.24 18.87
C PHE A 109 -15.76 -5.73 18.78
N ALA A 110 -16.16 -5.07 17.71
CA ALA A 110 -16.07 -3.64 17.52
C ALA A 110 -17.19 -3.16 16.61
N ASP A 111 -17.62 -1.91 16.78
CA ASP A 111 -18.60 -1.25 15.90
C ASP A 111 -17.90 -0.32 14.91
N ILE A 112 -16.86 0.41 15.32
CA ILE A 112 -16.13 1.37 14.49
C ILE A 112 -14.62 1.18 14.67
N VAL A 113 -13.93 0.93 13.56
CA VAL A 113 -12.47 0.74 13.54
C VAL A 113 -11.86 1.69 12.50
N VAL A 114 -10.80 2.38 12.89
CA VAL A 114 -9.90 3.06 11.94
C VAL A 114 -8.78 2.11 11.57
N ALA A 115 -8.70 1.72 10.30
CA ALA A 115 -7.66 0.80 9.82
C ALA A 115 -6.85 1.45 8.70
N GLY A 116 -5.54 1.18 8.67
CA GLY A 116 -4.69 1.81 7.66
C GLY A 116 -3.25 1.30 7.68
N GLY A 117 -2.33 2.17 7.30
CA GLY A 117 -0.91 1.88 7.37
C GLY A 117 -0.05 3.11 7.14
N THR A 118 1.16 3.07 7.63
CA THR A 118 2.18 4.11 7.47
C THR A 118 3.56 3.49 7.26
N GLU A 119 4.38 4.16 6.48
CA GLU A 119 5.79 3.80 6.30
C GLU A 119 6.59 5.02 5.91
N SER A 120 7.76 5.20 6.53
CA SER A 120 8.80 6.11 6.06
C SER A 120 10.08 5.32 5.80
N MET A 121 10.32 5.02 4.53
CA MET A 121 11.57 4.36 4.11
C MET A 121 12.73 5.35 4.01
N SER A 122 12.45 6.64 4.21
CA SER A 122 13.47 7.69 4.37
C SER A 122 14.09 7.70 5.77
N LEU A 123 13.30 7.47 6.81
CA LEU A 123 13.74 7.51 8.21
C LEU A 123 14.12 6.11 8.71
N VAL A 124 13.38 5.08 8.28
CA VAL A 124 13.64 3.68 8.64
C VAL A 124 13.86 2.86 7.36
N PRO A 125 15.09 2.45 7.06
CA PRO A 125 15.39 1.73 5.83
C PRO A 125 14.73 0.35 5.80
N MET A 126 14.54 -0.20 4.61
CA MET A 126 14.06 -1.57 4.44
C MET A 126 15.06 -2.56 5.08
N GLY A 127 14.58 -3.41 5.99
CA GLY A 127 15.39 -4.28 6.82
C GLY A 127 15.66 -3.73 8.22
N GLY A 128 15.27 -2.48 8.47
CA GLY A 128 15.46 -1.80 9.76
C GLY A 128 16.86 -1.20 9.93
N ASN A 129 17.06 -0.47 11.02
CA ASN A 129 18.37 0.11 11.38
C ASN A 129 19.31 -0.95 11.97
N LYS A 130 18.75 -2.01 12.54
CA LYS A 130 19.52 -3.15 13.07
C LYS A 130 19.12 -4.44 12.35
N VAL A 131 19.87 -4.77 11.30
CA VAL A 131 19.71 -6.06 10.61
C VAL A 131 20.26 -7.17 11.50
N CYS A 132 19.39 -8.11 11.90
CA CYS A 132 19.74 -9.21 12.80
C CYS A 132 19.05 -10.51 12.36
N PRO A 133 19.52 -11.16 11.30
CA PRO A 133 18.95 -12.42 10.83
C PRO A 133 19.16 -13.54 11.83
N ASN A 134 18.28 -14.54 11.79
CA ASN A 134 18.42 -15.74 12.60
C ASN A 134 19.62 -16.57 12.10
N PRO A 135 20.63 -16.87 12.95
CA PRO A 135 21.83 -17.59 12.51
C PRO A 135 21.55 -18.98 11.92
N THR A 136 20.62 -19.72 12.50
CA THR A 136 20.25 -21.06 12.00
C THR A 136 19.67 -20.97 10.59
N LEU A 137 18.78 -19.99 10.32
CA LEU A 137 18.22 -19.83 8.97
C LEU A 137 19.24 -19.30 7.97
N VAL A 138 20.25 -18.55 8.43
CA VAL A 138 21.39 -18.16 7.55
C VAL A 138 22.17 -19.38 7.08
N ASP A 139 22.33 -20.38 7.95
CA ASP A 139 23.06 -21.60 7.63
C ASP A 139 22.22 -22.62 6.86
N GLU A 140 20.96 -22.81 7.27
CA GLU A 140 20.10 -23.88 6.74
C GLU A 140 19.22 -23.45 5.56
N TYR A 141 18.78 -22.18 5.53
CA TYR A 141 17.89 -21.66 4.51
C TYR A 141 18.16 -20.16 4.24
N PRO A 142 19.34 -19.78 3.72
CA PRO A 142 19.75 -18.40 3.49
C PRO A 142 18.82 -17.63 2.55
N ASP A 143 18.12 -18.30 1.65
CA ASP A 143 17.20 -17.70 0.68
C ASP A 143 16.03 -16.95 1.34
N VAL A 144 15.72 -17.20 2.62
CA VAL A 144 14.77 -16.41 3.42
C VAL A 144 15.17 -14.92 3.46
N TYR A 145 16.47 -14.64 3.42
CA TYR A 145 17.03 -13.28 3.51
C TYR A 145 17.47 -12.72 2.14
N LEU A 146 17.08 -13.38 1.05
CA LEU A 146 17.42 -12.93 -0.29
C LEU A 146 16.82 -11.53 -0.55
N SER A 147 17.61 -10.63 -1.15
CA SER A 147 17.13 -9.30 -1.47
C SER A 147 15.96 -9.36 -2.46
N THR A 148 15.00 -8.46 -2.31
CA THR A 148 13.78 -8.43 -3.12
C THR A 148 14.06 -8.34 -4.63
N GLY A 149 15.12 -7.62 -5.02
CA GLY A 149 15.52 -7.50 -6.42
C GLY A 149 16.09 -8.80 -6.99
N LEU A 150 16.82 -9.60 -6.18
CA LEU A 150 17.28 -10.93 -6.63
C LEU A 150 16.11 -11.91 -6.77
N VAL A 151 15.08 -11.79 -5.92
CA VAL A 151 13.85 -12.55 -6.11
C VAL A 151 13.14 -12.14 -7.42
N ALA A 152 13.14 -10.86 -7.77
CA ALA A 152 12.62 -10.39 -9.05
C ALA A 152 13.40 -10.96 -10.25
N GLU A 153 14.73 -11.06 -10.15
CA GLU A 153 15.56 -11.74 -11.17
C GLU A 153 15.23 -13.24 -11.27
N ASN A 154 14.94 -13.91 -10.15
CA ASN A 154 14.48 -15.30 -10.17
C ASN A 154 13.16 -15.42 -10.98
N HIS A 155 12.22 -14.50 -10.81
CA HIS A 155 10.99 -14.50 -11.60
C HIS A 155 11.24 -14.23 -13.08
N ALA A 156 12.12 -13.28 -13.41
CA ALA A 156 12.48 -12.99 -14.80
C ALA A 156 13.04 -14.25 -15.50
N ARG A 157 13.93 -14.98 -14.80
CA ARG A 157 14.50 -16.24 -15.29
C ARG A 157 13.47 -17.36 -15.39
N ASP A 158 12.72 -17.62 -14.31
CA ASP A 158 11.86 -18.80 -14.19
C ASP A 158 10.65 -18.72 -15.13
N TYR A 159 10.18 -17.50 -15.46
CA TYR A 159 9.05 -17.24 -16.35
C TYR A 159 9.49 -16.73 -17.73
N ALA A 160 10.79 -16.73 -18.04
CA ALA A 160 11.37 -16.24 -19.29
C ALA A 160 10.86 -14.84 -19.67
N ILE A 161 10.84 -13.91 -18.68
CA ILE A 161 10.39 -12.53 -18.88
C ILE A 161 11.57 -11.68 -19.33
N SER A 162 11.47 -11.13 -20.52
CA SER A 162 12.53 -10.31 -21.11
C SER A 162 12.65 -8.94 -20.45
N ARG A 163 13.78 -8.27 -20.67
CA ARG A 163 14.01 -6.90 -20.24
C ARG A 163 13.01 -5.94 -20.91
N GLU A 164 12.73 -6.14 -22.16
CA GLU A 164 11.81 -5.33 -22.96
C GLU A 164 10.37 -5.44 -22.42
N GLU A 165 9.91 -6.63 -22.04
CA GLU A 165 8.60 -6.83 -21.41
C GLU A 165 8.50 -6.07 -20.08
N GLN A 166 9.56 -6.13 -19.25
CA GLN A 166 9.62 -5.42 -17.97
C GLN A 166 9.58 -3.89 -18.17
N ASP A 167 10.36 -3.38 -19.10
CA ASP A 167 10.44 -1.95 -19.39
C ASP A 167 9.13 -1.44 -20.03
N ALA A 168 8.48 -2.22 -20.88
CA ALA A 168 7.18 -1.89 -21.47
C ALA A 168 6.09 -1.82 -20.39
N PHE A 169 6.11 -2.76 -19.42
CA PHE A 169 5.20 -2.73 -18.29
C PHE A 169 5.41 -1.48 -17.42
N ALA A 170 6.67 -1.15 -17.10
CA ALA A 170 7.03 0.03 -16.31
C ALA A 170 6.62 1.33 -17.00
N LEU A 171 6.86 1.44 -18.31
CA LEU A 171 6.43 2.58 -19.11
C LEU A 171 4.91 2.79 -19.03
N ARG A 172 4.14 1.69 -19.18
CA ARG A 172 2.67 1.75 -19.06
C ARG A 172 2.22 2.21 -17.68
N SER A 173 2.87 1.76 -16.60
CA SER A 173 2.57 2.21 -15.24
C SER A 173 2.75 3.72 -15.10
N HIS A 174 3.86 4.28 -15.59
CA HIS A 174 4.10 5.72 -15.59
C HIS A 174 3.08 6.50 -16.44
N GLN A 175 2.79 6.04 -17.65
CA GLN A 175 1.82 6.68 -18.54
C GLN A 175 0.43 6.75 -17.91
N ARG A 176 -0.03 5.66 -17.29
CA ARG A 176 -1.31 5.61 -16.57
C ARG A 176 -1.34 6.54 -15.36
N ALA A 177 -0.27 6.57 -14.57
CA ALA A 177 -0.16 7.44 -13.41
C ALA A 177 -0.16 8.92 -13.80
N VAL A 178 0.58 9.30 -14.83
CA VAL A 178 0.60 10.68 -15.37
C VAL A 178 -0.78 11.07 -15.87
N ALA A 179 -1.43 10.23 -16.67
CA ALA A 179 -2.78 10.49 -17.18
C ALA A 179 -3.81 10.62 -16.04
N ALA A 180 -3.70 9.80 -14.99
CA ALA A 180 -4.57 9.88 -13.82
C ALA A 180 -4.38 11.19 -13.03
N ILE A 181 -3.13 11.65 -12.86
CA ILE A 181 -2.82 12.94 -12.23
C ILE A 181 -3.40 14.09 -13.04
N GLU A 182 -3.20 14.10 -14.36
CA GLU A 182 -3.71 15.13 -15.26
C GLU A 182 -5.23 15.19 -15.30
N ALA A 183 -5.88 14.03 -15.17
CA ALA A 183 -7.33 13.94 -15.07
C ALA A 183 -7.86 14.24 -13.65
N GLY A 184 -7.01 14.58 -12.67
CA GLY A 184 -7.40 14.88 -11.30
C GLY A 184 -7.96 13.69 -10.51
N ARG A 185 -7.69 12.44 -10.93
CA ARG A 185 -8.31 11.24 -10.35
C ARG A 185 -7.93 11.01 -8.90
N PHE A 186 -6.76 11.48 -8.46
CA PHE A 186 -6.28 11.34 -7.09
C PHE A 186 -6.70 12.48 -6.15
N ALA A 187 -7.32 13.55 -6.65
CA ALA A 187 -7.62 14.74 -5.86
C ALA A 187 -8.56 14.46 -4.67
N GLU A 188 -9.53 13.56 -4.84
CA GLU A 188 -10.48 13.20 -3.78
C GLU A 188 -9.88 12.28 -2.72
N GLU A 189 -8.90 11.45 -3.07
CA GLU A 189 -8.33 10.46 -2.16
C GLU A 189 -7.14 11.00 -1.36
N ILE A 190 -6.45 12.04 -1.88
CA ILE A 190 -5.25 12.57 -1.24
C ILE A 190 -5.61 13.64 -0.19
N THR A 191 -5.07 13.46 1.01
CA THR A 191 -5.01 14.48 2.05
C THR A 191 -3.72 15.26 1.91
N PRO A 192 -3.77 16.58 1.62
CA PRO A 192 -2.58 17.41 1.60
C PRO A 192 -1.87 17.42 2.96
N LEU A 193 -0.56 17.23 2.96
CA LEU A 193 0.26 17.40 4.15
C LEU A 193 0.91 18.77 4.15
N THR A 194 0.81 19.48 5.26
CA THR A 194 1.55 20.74 5.49
C THR A 194 2.59 20.53 6.56
N PHE A 195 3.85 20.80 6.23
CA PHE A 195 4.98 20.64 7.14
C PHE A 195 6.05 21.70 6.87
N LYS A 196 6.97 21.88 7.85
CA LYS A 196 8.06 22.83 7.73
C LYS A 196 9.33 22.16 7.23
N VAL A 197 9.97 22.79 6.26
CA VAL A 197 11.29 22.39 5.75
C VAL A 197 12.30 23.43 6.16
N ALA A 198 13.42 22.99 6.74
CA ALA A 198 14.54 23.87 7.06
C ALA A 198 15.43 24.06 5.84
N LEU A 199 15.48 25.29 5.32
CA LEU A 199 16.33 25.67 4.19
C LEU A 199 17.66 26.24 4.74
N PRO A 200 18.81 25.62 4.44
CA PRO A 200 20.10 26.12 4.89
C PRO A 200 20.35 27.54 4.39
N GLN A 201 20.86 28.40 5.27
CA GLN A 201 21.33 29.75 4.93
C GLN A 201 22.80 29.90 5.34
N ASN A 202 23.64 30.41 4.42
CA ASN A 202 25.05 30.60 4.69
C ASN A 202 25.28 31.56 5.88
N GLY A 203 25.81 31.01 7.00
CA GLY A 203 26.14 31.79 8.19
C GLY A 203 24.96 32.32 9.02
N ARG A 204 23.73 31.85 8.74
CA ARG A 204 22.51 32.20 9.50
C ARG A 204 21.75 30.94 9.92
N PRO A 205 20.88 31.04 10.95
CA PRO A 205 19.94 29.94 11.24
C PRO A 205 19.14 29.57 9.99
N PRO A 206 18.77 28.28 9.81
CA PRO A 206 17.99 27.85 8.66
C PRO A 206 16.62 28.57 8.62
N GLU A 207 16.18 28.94 7.42
CA GLU A 207 14.83 29.45 7.21
C GLU A 207 13.85 28.29 7.24
N LEU A 208 12.79 28.41 8.06
CA LEU A 208 11.70 27.43 8.09
C LEU A 208 10.64 27.88 7.09
N ARG A 209 10.36 27.03 6.08
CA ARG A 209 9.33 27.27 5.07
C ARG A 209 8.23 26.22 5.19
N ASP A 210 6.98 26.68 5.17
CA ASP A 210 5.82 25.78 5.04
C ASP A 210 5.73 25.22 3.62
N VAL A 211 5.59 23.91 3.52
CA VAL A 211 5.42 23.18 2.27
C VAL A 211 4.09 22.45 2.34
N SER A 212 3.27 22.59 1.30
CA SER A 212 2.08 21.77 1.10
C SER A 212 2.39 20.68 0.07
N PHE A 213 2.20 19.43 0.44
CA PHE A 213 2.48 18.25 -0.37
C PHE A 213 1.18 17.49 -0.65
N ALA A 214 0.72 17.52 -1.90
CA ALA A 214 -0.59 17.01 -2.32
C ALA A 214 -0.56 16.19 -3.61
N GLN A 215 0.63 15.88 -4.14
CA GLN A 215 0.78 15.13 -5.38
C GLN A 215 1.90 14.09 -5.26
N ASP A 216 1.64 12.87 -5.74
CA ASP A 216 2.63 11.79 -5.78
C ASP A 216 3.86 12.22 -6.59
N GLU A 217 5.07 12.07 -6.03
CA GLU A 217 6.33 12.50 -6.64
C GLU A 217 6.88 11.50 -7.66
N GLY A 218 6.39 10.25 -7.60
CA GLY A 218 6.97 9.13 -8.35
C GLY A 218 6.83 9.22 -9.87
N PRO A 219 5.66 9.59 -10.41
CA PRO A 219 5.39 9.50 -11.84
C PRO A 219 6.32 10.37 -12.70
N ARG A 220 6.89 9.76 -13.74
CA ARG A 220 7.84 10.42 -14.66
C ARG A 220 7.17 10.70 -15.99
N ARG A 221 6.98 11.98 -16.33
CA ARG A 221 6.42 12.42 -17.62
C ARG A 221 7.38 12.22 -18.79
N ASP A 222 8.67 12.23 -18.52
CA ASP A 222 9.77 12.16 -19.47
C ASP A 222 10.29 10.75 -19.73
N THR A 223 9.66 9.72 -19.12
CA THR A 223 10.11 8.33 -19.32
C THR A 223 9.71 7.80 -20.69
N SER A 224 10.58 6.98 -21.29
CA SER A 224 10.36 6.34 -22.60
C SER A 224 10.99 4.96 -22.61
N ALA A 225 10.60 4.11 -23.58
CA ALA A 225 11.23 2.80 -23.79
C ALA A 225 12.75 2.92 -23.99
N GLU A 226 13.18 3.96 -24.73
CA GLU A 226 14.62 4.22 -24.96
C GLU A 226 15.34 4.60 -23.66
N ALA A 227 14.73 5.46 -22.82
CA ALA A 227 15.31 5.88 -21.55
C ALA A 227 15.42 4.69 -20.58
N LEU A 228 14.39 3.86 -20.49
CA LEU A 228 14.38 2.65 -19.67
C LEU A 228 15.44 1.65 -20.15
N GLY A 229 15.52 1.40 -21.47
CA GLY A 229 16.48 0.48 -22.07
C GLY A 229 17.95 0.82 -21.80
N LYS A 230 18.28 2.09 -21.54
CA LYS A 230 19.64 2.55 -21.19
C LYS A 230 20.04 2.27 -19.73
N LEU A 231 19.09 1.91 -18.87
CA LEU A 231 19.36 1.66 -17.46
C LEU A 231 20.12 0.35 -17.27
N ARG A 232 21.10 0.37 -16.37
CA ARG A 232 21.88 -0.83 -16.02
C ARG A 232 21.09 -1.70 -15.05
N PRO A 233 21.27 -3.03 -15.09
CA PRO A 233 20.77 -3.91 -14.04
C PRO A 233 21.20 -3.44 -12.65
N ALA A 234 20.28 -3.51 -11.68
CA ALA A 234 20.51 -2.96 -10.33
C ALA A 234 20.88 -4.01 -9.29
N PHE A 235 20.52 -5.28 -9.51
CA PHE A 235 20.62 -6.32 -8.49
C PHE A 235 21.55 -7.46 -8.88
N HIS A 236 21.73 -7.72 -10.16
CA HIS A 236 22.60 -8.76 -10.69
C HIS A 236 23.33 -8.24 -11.93
N THR A 237 24.64 -8.50 -12.06
CA THR A 237 25.47 -7.93 -13.14
C THR A 237 25.01 -8.29 -14.55
N SER A 238 24.47 -9.49 -14.74
CA SER A 238 23.86 -9.99 -15.98
C SER A 238 22.33 -10.07 -15.88
N GLY A 239 21.72 -9.31 -14.97
CA GLY A 239 20.28 -9.31 -14.75
C GLY A 239 19.50 -8.41 -15.69
N THR A 240 18.18 -8.37 -15.50
CA THR A 240 17.25 -7.60 -16.29
C THR A 240 16.46 -6.58 -15.47
N VAL A 241 16.49 -6.72 -14.14
CA VAL A 241 15.79 -5.85 -13.21
C VAL A 241 16.59 -4.57 -12.98
N THR A 242 15.97 -3.43 -13.22
CA THR A 242 16.59 -2.10 -13.12
C THR A 242 15.84 -1.20 -12.15
N ALA A 243 16.41 -0.05 -11.83
CA ALA A 243 15.69 0.99 -11.09
C ALA A 243 14.44 1.51 -11.83
N GLY A 244 14.38 1.38 -13.16
CA GLY A 244 13.26 1.86 -13.97
C GLY A 244 12.09 0.89 -14.04
N ASN A 245 12.30 -0.41 -13.82
CA ASN A 245 11.25 -1.44 -13.83
C ASN A 245 11.01 -2.04 -12.44
N SER A 246 11.41 -1.32 -11.40
CA SER A 246 11.21 -1.61 -9.98
C SER A 246 10.39 -0.51 -9.30
N SER A 247 9.64 -0.85 -8.25
CA SER A 247 8.98 0.16 -7.41
C SER A 247 10.00 1.04 -6.68
N GLN A 248 9.60 2.26 -6.40
CA GLN A 248 10.43 3.21 -5.66
C GLN A 248 10.29 2.97 -4.16
N THR A 249 11.39 3.05 -3.40
CA THR A 249 11.33 3.24 -1.96
C THR A 249 10.58 4.54 -1.66
N SER A 250 9.70 4.53 -0.68
CA SER A 250 8.68 5.58 -0.56
C SER A 250 8.25 5.85 0.87
N ASP A 251 7.70 7.04 1.07
CA ASP A 251 7.10 7.50 2.33
C ASP A 251 5.61 7.78 2.10
N GLY A 252 4.76 7.40 3.05
CA GLY A 252 3.32 7.69 2.97
C GLY A 252 2.48 7.00 4.03
N ALA A 253 1.24 7.45 4.15
CA ALA A 253 0.24 6.88 5.04
C ALA A 253 -1.15 6.85 4.36
N ALA A 254 -2.01 5.93 4.82
CA ALA A 254 -3.40 5.83 4.39
C ALA A 254 -4.26 5.30 5.53
N ALA A 255 -5.52 5.74 5.61
CA ALA A 255 -6.47 5.29 6.61
C ALA A 255 -7.88 5.18 6.03
N LEU A 256 -8.65 4.25 6.58
CA LEU A 256 -10.05 3.99 6.26
C LEU A 256 -10.85 3.90 7.57
N VAL A 257 -12.11 4.31 7.54
CA VAL A 257 -13.08 4.03 8.60
C VAL A 257 -13.92 2.84 8.18
N LEU A 258 -13.90 1.80 9.00
CA LEU A 258 -14.75 0.62 8.88
C LEU A 258 -15.79 0.64 10.00
N MET A 259 -17.00 0.19 9.70
CA MET A 259 -18.05 0.03 10.68
C MET A 259 -19.06 -1.04 10.24
N SER A 260 -19.96 -1.42 11.15
CA SER A 260 -21.06 -2.31 10.77
C SER A 260 -22.02 -1.60 9.81
N ALA A 261 -22.58 -2.34 8.85
CA ALA A 261 -23.56 -1.80 7.92
C ALA A 261 -24.79 -1.20 8.65
N ALA A 262 -25.16 -1.79 9.80
CA ALA A 262 -26.25 -1.29 10.63
C ALA A 262 -25.91 0.09 11.24
N ALA A 263 -24.72 0.23 11.83
CA ALA A 263 -24.26 1.49 12.41
C ALA A 263 -24.09 2.58 11.33
N ALA A 264 -23.63 2.24 10.13
CA ALA A 264 -23.53 3.17 9.01
C ALA A 264 -24.92 3.70 8.61
N LYS A 265 -25.89 2.80 8.50
CA LYS A 265 -27.28 3.16 8.17
C LYS A 265 -27.92 4.04 9.25
N GLU A 266 -27.74 3.71 10.53
CA GLU A 266 -28.26 4.48 11.66
C GLU A 266 -27.73 5.92 11.66
N ARG A 267 -26.45 6.09 11.30
CA ARG A 267 -25.76 7.39 11.23
C ARG A 267 -25.97 8.13 9.89
N GLY A 268 -26.70 7.52 8.95
CA GLY A 268 -26.94 8.12 7.63
C GLY A 268 -25.72 8.20 6.73
N LEU A 269 -24.68 7.41 7.04
CA LEU A 269 -23.44 7.34 6.26
C LEU A 269 -23.65 6.43 5.04
N GLN A 270 -23.14 6.87 3.89
CA GLN A 270 -23.16 6.08 2.66
C GLN A 270 -21.84 5.29 2.53
N PRO A 271 -21.89 3.95 2.56
CA PRO A 271 -20.67 3.16 2.40
C PRO A 271 -20.04 3.33 1.00
N LEU A 272 -18.73 3.39 0.95
CA LEU A 272 -17.96 3.30 -0.29
C LEU A 272 -17.98 1.87 -0.83
N ALA A 273 -17.82 0.89 0.06
CA ALA A 273 -17.86 -0.54 -0.26
C ALA A 273 -18.07 -1.40 0.98
N ARG A 274 -18.51 -2.64 0.75
CA ARG A 274 -18.49 -3.73 1.73
C ARG A 274 -17.18 -4.50 1.62
N PHE A 275 -16.61 -4.87 2.74
CA PHE A 275 -15.54 -5.87 2.78
C PHE A 275 -16.13 -7.28 2.56
N VAL A 276 -15.61 -8.00 1.55
CA VAL A 276 -16.16 -9.31 1.17
C VAL A 276 -15.37 -10.45 1.76
N ALA A 277 -14.07 -10.50 1.48
CA ALA A 277 -13.19 -11.58 1.91
C ALA A 277 -11.72 -11.15 1.90
N TYR A 278 -10.91 -11.88 2.66
CA TYR A 278 -9.46 -11.76 2.71
C TYR A 278 -8.81 -13.14 2.77
N ALA A 279 -7.65 -13.28 2.14
CA ALA A 279 -6.84 -14.48 2.23
C ALA A 279 -5.35 -14.16 2.16
N THR A 280 -4.57 -14.99 2.85
CA THR A 280 -3.12 -15.03 2.73
C THR A 280 -2.67 -16.42 2.29
N ALA A 281 -1.52 -16.49 1.67
CA ALA A 281 -0.89 -17.74 1.27
C ALA A 281 0.63 -17.68 1.46
N GLY A 282 1.26 -18.81 1.73
CA GLY A 282 2.71 -18.98 1.75
C GLY A 282 3.22 -19.52 0.42
N VAL A 283 4.43 -19.11 0.06
CA VAL A 283 5.22 -19.64 -1.07
C VAL A 283 6.69 -19.67 -0.65
N ALA A 284 7.54 -20.29 -1.45
CA ALA A 284 8.98 -20.27 -1.18
C ALA A 284 9.52 -18.82 -1.10
N PRO A 285 10.31 -18.47 -0.07
CA PRO A 285 10.81 -17.12 0.16
C PRO A 285 11.54 -16.52 -1.05
N GLU A 286 12.38 -17.30 -1.74
CA GLU A 286 13.12 -16.90 -2.94
C GLU A 286 12.20 -16.69 -4.17
N ARG A 287 10.89 -16.91 -4.00
CA ARG A 287 9.83 -16.73 -5.01
C ARG A 287 8.63 -15.99 -4.45
N PHE A 288 8.80 -15.18 -3.42
CA PHE A 288 7.68 -14.48 -2.79
C PHE A 288 6.84 -13.64 -3.77
N GLY A 289 7.42 -13.20 -4.89
CA GLY A 289 6.74 -12.38 -5.89
C GLY A 289 5.48 -13.01 -6.49
N ILE A 290 5.39 -14.37 -6.53
CA ILE A 290 4.19 -15.08 -6.98
C ILE A 290 3.16 -15.35 -5.86
N GLY A 291 3.41 -14.88 -4.64
CA GLY A 291 2.50 -15.01 -3.51
C GLY A 291 1.05 -14.54 -3.80
N PRO A 292 0.82 -13.52 -4.64
CA PRO A 292 -0.52 -13.15 -5.09
C PRO A 292 -1.31 -14.29 -5.71
N VAL A 293 -0.67 -15.20 -6.45
CA VAL A 293 -1.34 -16.28 -7.17
C VAL A 293 -2.16 -17.18 -6.24
N PRO A 294 -1.56 -17.88 -5.24
CA PRO A 294 -2.34 -18.68 -4.32
C PRO A 294 -3.25 -17.85 -3.41
N ALA A 295 -2.88 -16.59 -3.07
CA ALA A 295 -3.74 -15.74 -2.25
C ALA A 295 -5.02 -15.34 -2.98
N VAL A 296 -4.94 -14.97 -4.27
CA VAL A 296 -6.10 -14.63 -5.11
C VAL A 296 -6.98 -15.86 -5.32
N ARG A 297 -6.41 -17.02 -5.67
CA ARG A 297 -7.19 -18.27 -5.81
C ARG A 297 -7.97 -18.56 -4.53
N LYS A 298 -7.33 -18.43 -3.37
CA LYS A 298 -7.95 -18.69 -2.06
C LYS A 298 -9.02 -17.66 -1.68
N VAL A 299 -8.85 -16.37 -1.99
CA VAL A 299 -9.86 -15.37 -1.68
C VAL A 299 -11.08 -15.48 -2.60
N LEU A 300 -10.88 -15.84 -3.86
CA LEU A 300 -11.97 -16.14 -4.80
C LEU A 300 -12.78 -17.35 -4.34
N GLU A 301 -12.12 -18.45 -3.95
CA GLU A 301 -12.79 -19.63 -3.37
C GLU A 301 -13.64 -19.26 -2.13
N ARG A 302 -13.08 -18.47 -1.20
CA ARG A 302 -13.77 -18.05 0.02
C ARG A 302 -14.98 -17.14 -0.24
N SER A 303 -14.88 -16.28 -1.24
CA SER A 303 -15.98 -15.37 -1.60
C SER A 303 -17.03 -15.99 -2.51
N GLY A 304 -16.76 -17.16 -3.09
CA GLY A 304 -17.59 -17.77 -4.13
C GLY A 304 -17.59 -17.02 -5.46
N LEU A 305 -16.63 -16.11 -5.67
CA LEU A 305 -16.47 -15.32 -6.89
C LEU A 305 -15.45 -15.96 -7.83
N THR A 306 -15.59 -15.67 -9.12
CA THR A 306 -14.60 -16.00 -10.14
C THR A 306 -13.78 -14.75 -10.51
N LEU A 307 -12.61 -14.94 -11.10
CA LEU A 307 -11.75 -13.82 -11.52
C LEU A 307 -12.42 -12.91 -12.54
N ASP A 308 -13.26 -13.46 -13.42
CA ASP A 308 -14.00 -12.71 -14.46
C ASP A 308 -15.07 -11.77 -13.86
N GLN A 309 -15.54 -12.05 -12.65
CA GLN A 309 -16.49 -11.20 -11.93
C GLN A 309 -15.81 -10.00 -11.24
N ILE A 310 -14.47 -9.97 -11.18
CA ILE A 310 -13.72 -8.86 -10.63
C ILE A 310 -13.56 -7.77 -11.70
N ASP A 311 -14.15 -6.61 -11.44
CA ASP A 311 -14.14 -5.49 -12.40
C ASP A 311 -12.81 -4.72 -12.40
N LEU A 312 -12.17 -4.58 -11.22
CA LEU A 312 -10.92 -3.84 -11.04
C LEU A 312 -9.96 -4.61 -10.13
N VAL A 313 -8.68 -4.58 -10.50
CA VAL A 313 -7.61 -5.22 -9.74
C VAL A 313 -6.49 -4.21 -9.48
N GLU A 314 -6.16 -4.02 -8.21
CA GLU A 314 -4.94 -3.36 -7.77
C GLU A 314 -3.94 -4.44 -7.31
N LEU A 315 -3.01 -4.76 -8.18
CA LEU A 315 -1.87 -5.66 -7.90
C LEU A 315 -0.63 -4.81 -7.67
N ASN A 316 -0.07 -4.86 -6.47
CA ASN A 316 1.13 -4.09 -6.15
C ASN A 316 2.29 -4.43 -7.11
N GLU A 317 2.85 -3.40 -7.72
CA GLU A 317 3.97 -3.51 -8.67
C GLU A 317 5.30 -3.38 -7.91
N ALA A 318 5.66 -4.38 -7.11
CA ALA A 318 6.98 -4.36 -6.46
C ALA A 318 8.11 -4.36 -7.50
N PHE A 319 7.96 -5.17 -8.55
CA PHE A 319 8.84 -5.25 -9.72
C PHE A 319 7.99 -5.63 -10.95
N ALA A 320 8.35 -5.12 -12.13
CA ALA A 320 7.69 -5.52 -13.38
C ALA A 320 7.78 -7.03 -13.61
N ALA A 321 8.97 -7.62 -13.40
CA ALA A 321 9.18 -9.07 -13.53
C ALA A 321 8.23 -9.88 -12.63
N GLN A 322 8.02 -9.42 -11.39
CA GLN A 322 7.11 -10.06 -10.44
C GLN A 322 5.66 -10.00 -10.91
N VAL A 323 5.19 -8.82 -11.37
CA VAL A 323 3.81 -8.68 -11.88
C VAL A 323 3.58 -9.53 -13.10
N LEU A 324 4.52 -9.51 -14.06
CA LEU A 324 4.44 -10.32 -15.28
C LEU A 324 4.41 -11.82 -14.97
N ALA A 325 5.17 -12.29 -13.97
CA ALA A 325 5.10 -13.67 -13.50
C ALA A 325 3.71 -14.01 -12.94
N VAL A 326 3.11 -13.13 -12.14
CA VAL A 326 1.73 -13.30 -11.65
C VAL A 326 0.73 -13.36 -12.80
N LEU A 327 0.87 -12.52 -13.82
CA LEU A 327 -0.02 -12.49 -14.99
C LEU A 327 0.11 -13.73 -15.89
N ARG A 328 1.24 -14.45 -15.86
CA ARG A 328 1.38 -15.78 -16.50
C ARG A 328 0.51 -16.84 -15.82
N GLU A 329 0.26 -16.69 -14.51
CA GLU A 329 -0.49 -17.64 -13.67
C GLU A 329 -1.97 -17.25 -13.46
N LEU A 330 -2.26 -15.95 -13.48
CA LEU A 330 -3.60 -15.37 -13.34
C LEU A 330 -3.90 -14.51 -14.56
N PRO A 331 -4.82 -14.90 -15.43
CA PRO A 331 -5.14 -14.17 -16.66
C PRO A 331 -5.99 -12.92 -16.37
N ILE A 332 -5.39 -11.93 -15.69
CA ILE A 332 -6.04 -10.66 -15.38
C ILE A 332 -6.00 -9.77 -16.64
N ASP A 333 -7.16 -9.26 -17.02
CA ASP A 333 -7.27 -8.31 -18.13
C ASP A 333 -6.45 -7.04 -17.83
N PRO A 334 -5.49 -6.67 -18.71
CA PRO A 334 -4.70 -5.45 -18.54
C PRO A 334 -5.51 -4.16 -18.40
N ASP A 335 -6.74 -4.10 -18.92
CA ASP A 335 -7.60 -2.92 -18.82
C ASP A 335 -8.39 -2.83 -17.51
N ARG A 336 -8.35 -3.90 -16.71
CA ARG A 336 -8.86 -3.93 -15.32
C ARG A 336 -7.74 -3.80 -14.28
N LEU A 337 -6.47 -3.95 -14.69
CA LEU A 337 -5.30 -3.99 -13.82
C LEU A 337 -4.65 -2.62 -13.68
N ASN A 338 -4.50 -2.13 -12.44
CA ASN A 338 -3.74 -0.91 -12.10
C ASN A 338 -4.05 0.24 -13.08
N VAL A 339 -5.34 0.52 -13.24
CA VAL A 339 -5.85 1.39 -14.31
C VAL A 339 -5.41 2.85 -14.20
N ASN A 340 -4.93 3.25 -13.02
CA ASN A 340 -4.37 4.58 -12.74
C ASN A 340 -2.84 4.55 -12.53
N GLY A 341 -2.16 3.49 -13.00
CA GLY A 341 -0.76 3.23 -12.70
C GLY A 341 -0.57 2.51 -11.36
N GLY A 342 0.59 1.93 -11.14
CA GLY A 342 0.92 1.16 -9.94
C GLY A 342 2.20 1.63 -9.27
N ALA A 343 2.77 0.80 -8.40
CA ALA A 343 3.85 1.17 -7.50
C ALA A 343 5.18 1.53 -8.21
N ILE A 344 5.42 1.04 -9.42
CA ILE A 344 6.60 1.44 -10.20
C ILE A 344 6.57 2.95 -10.44
N ALA A 345 5.39 3.50 -10.74
CA ALA A 345 5.20 4.93 -10.95
C ALA A 345 4.87 5.67 -9.64
N LEU A 346 3.91 5.16 -8.86
CA LEU A 346 3.31 5.84 -7.71
C LEU A 346 4.02 5.58 -6.38
N GLY A 347 4.98 4.65 -6.33
CA GLY A 347 5.72 4.30 -5.12
C GLY A 347 5.08 3.23 -4.26
N HIS A 348 5.92 2.63 -3.38
CA HIS A 348 5.57 1.50 -2.52
C HIS A 348 6.03 1.72 -1.08
N PRO A 349 5.32 2.57 -0.30
CA PRO A 349 5.56 2.69 1.14
C PRO A 349 5.03 1.44 1.84
N LEU A 350 5.91 0.47 2.13
CA LEU A 350 5.62 -0.94 2.45
C LEU A 350 4.33 -1.17 3.27
N GLY A 351 4.33 -0.77 4.55
CA GLY A 351 3.20 -1.01 5.46
C GLY A 351 1.94 -0.20 5.13
N CYS A 352 2.10 0.92 4.42
CA CYS A 352 0.99 1.74 3.94
C CYS A 352 0.33 1.16 2.68
N THR A 353 1.08 0.43 1.84
CA THR A 353 0.68 0.10 0.46
C THR A 353 -0.69 -0.57 0.39
N GLY A 354 -1.00 -1.54 1.25
CA GLY A 354 -2.29 -2.21 1.23
C GLY A 354 -3.47 -1.26 1.44
N ALA A 355 -3.35 -0.31 2.35
CA ALA A 355 -4.37 0.70 2.60
C ALA A 355 -4.44 1.74 1.48
N LYS A 356 -3.28 2.14 0.93
CA LYS A 356 -3.19 3.04 -0.23
C LYS A 356 -3.90 2.44 -1.45
N LEU A 357 -3.60 1.19 -1.81
CA LEU A 357 -4.23 0.50 -2.95
C LEU A 357 -5.74 0.32 -2.73
N THR A 358 -6.15 -0.02 -1.51
CA THR A 358 -7.57 -0.12 -1.17
C THR A 358 -8.26 1.23 -1.34
N THR A 359 -7.68 2.32 -0.84
CA THR A 359 -8.22 3.67 -1.01
C THR A 359 -8.41 4.01 -2.48
N SER A 360 -7.36 3.85 -3.32
CA SER A 360 -7.43 4.14 -4.76
C SER A 360 -8.45 3.25 -5.47
N LEU A 361 -8.51 1.96 -5.13
CA LEU A 361 -9.49 1.02 -5.67
C LEU A 361 -10.92 1.49 -5.39
N LEU A 362 -11.25 1.87 -4.15
CA LEU A 362 -12.62 2.27 -3.76
C LEU A 362 -13.08 3.52 -4.53
N TYR A 363 -12.21 4.51 -4.68
CA TYR A 363 -12.53 5.71 -5.48
C TYR A 363 -12.69 5.39 -6.97
N GLU A 364 -11.88 4.49 -7.52
CA GLU A 364 -11.99 4.09 -8.92
C GLU A 364 -13.23 3.21 -9.17
N MET A 365 -13.57 2.31 -8.24
CA MET A 365 -14.82 1.53 -8.30
C MET A 365 -16.05 2.46 -8.36
N ARG A 366 -16.07 3.50 -7.53
CA ARG A 366 -17.14 4.50 -7.56
C ARG A 366 -17.18 5.25 -8.91
N ARG A 367 -16.02 5.68 -9.42
CA ARG A 367 -15.91 6.45 -10.68
C ARG A 367 -16.34 5.64 -11.89
N ARG A 368 -16.05 4.35 -11.93
CA ARG A 368 -16.40 3.44 -13.04
C ARG A 368 -17.71 2.71 -12.86
N ASN A 369 -18.39 2.89 -11.74
CA ASN A 369 -19.56 2.09 -11.38
C ASN A 369 -19.24 0.59 -11.33
N ALA A 370 -18.01 0.23 -10.97
CA ALA A 370 -17.55 -1.14 -10.84
C ALA A 370 -18.13 -1.76 -9.56
N ARG A 371 -18.49 -3.05 -9.61
CA ARG A 371 -19.09 -3.75 -8.48
C ARG A 371 -18.04 -4.39 -7.58
N TYR A 372 -17.15 -5.22 -8.14
CA TYR A 372 -16.14 -5.93 -7.38
C TYR A 372 -14.74 -5.43 -7.67
N GLY A 373 -13.99 -5.18 -6.62
CA GLY A 373 -12.58 -4.81 -6.67
C GLY A 373 -11.72 -5.75 -5.86
N LEU A 374 -10.53 -6.06 -6.35
CA LEU A 374 -9.52 -6.91 -5.73
C LEU A 374 -8.25 -6.11 -5.46
N VAL A 375 -7.74 -6.17 -4.24
CA VAL A 375 -6.38 -5.71 -3.89
C VAL A 375 -5.53 -6.92 -3.59
N THR A 376 -4.35 -7.02 -4.20
CA THR A 376 -3.42 -8.12 -3.95
C THR A 376 -1.96 -7.67 -4.03
N MET A 377 -1.09 -8.37 -3.32
CA MET A 377 0.33 -8.06 -3.27
C MET A 377 1.18 -9.25 -2.86
N CYS A 378 2.39 -9.27 -3.36
CA CYS A 378 3.45 -10.12 -2.84
C CYS A 378 3.93 -9.59 -1.49
N VAL A 379 4.43 -10.47 -0.65
CA VAL A 379 4.86 -10.17 0.71
C VAL A 379 6.21 -10.85 0.97
N GLY A 380 7.19 -10.06 1.38
CA GLY A 380 8.52 -10.57 1.72
C GLY A 380 8.46 -11.74 2.69
N GLY A 381 9.48 -12.60 2.67
CA GLY A 381 9.52 -13.82 3.48
C GLY A 381 8.69 -14.98 2.94
N GLY A 382 8.21 -14.90 1.69
CA GLY A 382 7.51 -16.02 1.04
C GLY A 382 6.01 -16.03 1.27
N MET A 383 5.32 -14.89 1.07
CA MET A 383 3.87 -14.80 1.28
C MET A 383 3.18 -13.98 0.18
N GLY A 384 1.84 -14.08 0.15
CA GLY A 384 0.96 -13.21 -0.60
C GLY A 384 -0.32 -12.90 0.18
N ALA A 385 -0.97 -11.80 -0.17
CA ALA A 385 -2.24 -11.41 0.41
C ALA A 385 -3.21 -10.91 -0.67
N ALA A 386 -4.51 -11.14 -0.48
CA ALA A 386 -5.56 -10.67 -1.37
C ALA A 386 -6.83 -10.33 -0.58
N GLY A 387 -7.47 -9.21 -0.92
CA GLY A 387 -8.74 -8.77 -0.34
C GLY A 387 -9.73 -8.33 -1.41
N ILE A 388 -11.01 -8.65 -1.23
CA ILE A 388 -12.10 -8.32 -2.15
C ILE A 388 -13.06 -7.35 -1.48
N PHE A 389 -13.46 -6.34 -2.24
CA PHE A 389 -14.42 -5.30 -1.86
C PHE A 389 -15.57 -5.26 -2.87
N GLU A 390 -16.78 -5.02 -2.38
CA GLU A 390 -17.98 -4.85 -3.19
C GLU A 390 -18.54 -3.43 -3.01
N ARG A 391 -18.67 -2.67 -4.09
CA ARG A 391 -19.36 -1.37 -4.06
C ARG A 391 -20.86 -1.60 -3.87
N LEU A 392 -21.45 -0.86 -2.96
CA LEU A 392 -22.88 -0.90 -2.65
C LEU A 392 -23.67 0.14 -3.43
#